data_02927e463f25583a171ad111d85c9a41
#
_entry.id   02927e463f25583a171ad111d85c9a41
#
_cell.length_a   1.000
_cell.length_b   1.000
_cell.length_c   1.000
_cell.angle_alpha   90.00
_cell.angle_beta   90.00
_cell.angle_gamma   90.00
#
_symmetry.space_group_name_H-M   'P 1'
#
loop_
_entity.id
_entity.type
_entity.pdbx_description
1 polymer ?
#
loop_
_entity_poly.entity_id
_entity_poly.type
_entity_poly.pdbx_seq_one_letter_code
_entity_poly.pdbx_strand_id
1 'polypeptide(L)'
;ASPLEGAGAITVTATDFPITIGAGGAATPSGTGTGNPGSVSTFSTITSAGGGGGGGESPSPSSNRSGAPGGSGGGRGADGPATGIGSGNTPPVSPPQGNNGGDNNHNPPAYGSGGGGGATAVGSNGDTTSGGNGGAGATTSINGSPTAFAGGGGGSAYGGPNPAGTGGTG
;
A
#
# COMPACT_ATOMS: atom_id res chain seq x y z
N ALA A 1 -5.93 8.13 21.16
CA ALA A 1 -5.33 8.89 20.07
C ALA A 1 -4.86 7.90 18.99
N SER A 2 -4.94 8.29 17.73
CA SER A 2 -4.37 7.51 16.62
C SER A 2 -2.85 7.65 16.63
N PRO A 3 -2.06 6.57 16.39
CA PRO A 3 -0.62 6.69 16.28
C PRO A 3 -0.18 7.58 15.09
N LEU A 4 -1.10 7.93 14.21
CA LEU A 4 -0.88 8.75 13.03
C LEU A 4 -1.49 10.16 13.19
N GLU A 5 -1.82 10.57 14.42
CA GLU A 5 -2.36 11.90 14.70
C GLU A 5 -1.28 12.96 14.50
N GLY A 6 -1.54 13.89 13.56
CA GLY A 6 -0.64 15.03 13.30
C GLY A 6 -0.61 16.03 14.45
N ALA A 7 0.46 16.81 14.52
CA ALA A 7 0.65 17.81 15.54
C ALA A 7 -0.17 19.07 15.25
N GLY A 8 -1.43 19.09 15.54
CA GLY A 8 -2.25 20.31 15.51
C GLY A 8 -3.72 20.04 15.20
N ALA A 9 -4.58 20.63 16.00
CA ALA A 9 -6.01 20.65 15.72
C ALA A 9 -6.33 21.73 14.67
N ILE A 10 -7.22 21.42 13.73
CA ILE A 10 -7.83 22.45 12.90
C ILE A 10 -8.96 23.09 13.70
N THR A 11 -8.91 24.40 13.88
CA THR A 11 -10.02 25.15 14.45
C THR A 11 -11.16 25.20 13.43
N VAL A 12 -12.25 24.53 13.75
CA VAL A 12 -13.44 24.55 12.92
C VAL A 12 -14.24 25.82 13.26
N THR A 13 -14.46 26.66 12.26
CA THR A 13 -15.27 27.89 12.35
C THR A 13 -16.52 27.74 11.48
N ALA A 14 -17.45 28.68 11.54
CA ALA A 14 -18.64 28.70 10.71
C ALA A 14 -18.33 29.15 9.25
N THR A 15 -17.39 28.46 8.62
CA THR A 15 -16.97 28.68 7.22
C THR A 15 -16.91 27.35 6.49
N ASP A 16 -16.92 27.39 5.15
CA ASP A 16 -16.81 26.18 4.33
C ASP A 16 -15.39 25.61 4.41
N PHE A 17 -15.30 24.30 4.62
CA PHE A 17 -14.04 23.54 4.55
C PHE A 17 -14.04 22.70 3.28
N PRO A 18 -13.15 22.96 2.33
CA PRO A 18 -13.10 22.16 1.10
C PRO A 18 -12.63 20.74 1.42
N ILE A 19 -13.34 19.75 0.85
CA ILE A 19 -13.01 18.33 0.96
C ILE A 19 -12.85 17.79 -0.46
N THR A 20 -11.73 17.10 -0.71
CA THR A 20 -11.51 16.35 -1.94
C THR A 20 -11.22 14.90 -1.59
N ILE A 21 -11.93 13.98 -2.20
CA ILE A 21 -11.70 12.54 -2.08
C ILE A 21 -10.87 12.09 -3.28
N GLY A 22 -9.68 11.55 -3.03
CA GLY A 22 -8.83 11.01 -4.07
C GLY A 22 -9.44 9.78 -4.73
N ALA A 23 -9.27 9.67 -6.04
CA ALA A 23 -9.67 8.48 -6.79
C ALA A 23 -8.71 7.31 -6.50
N GLY A 24 -9.20 6.07 -6.65
CA GLY A 24 -8.35 4.89 -6.71
C GLY A 24 -7.41 4.93 -7.91
N GLY A 25 -6.31 4.19 -7.86
CA GLY A 25 -5.39 4.05 -9.00
C GLY A 25 -6.12 3.48 -10.22
N ALA A 26 -5.88 4.07 -11.38
CA ALA A 26 -6.45 3.58 -12.63
C ALA A 26 -5.94 2.15 -12.95
N ALA A 27 -6.79 1.33 -13.55
CA ALA A 27 -6.37 0.00 -14.00
C ALA A 27 -5.25 0.10 -15.06
N THR A 28 -4.30 -0.83 -15.01
CA THR A 28 -3.29 -0.97 -16.06
C THR A 28 -3.87 -1.78 -17.23
N PRO A 29 -3.75 -1.30 -18.48
CA PRO A 29 -4.44 -1.92 -19.62
C PRO A 29 -4.12 -3.38 -19.91
N SER A 30 -2.96 -3.86 -19.50
CA SER A 30 -2.48 -5.21 -19.83
C SER A 30 -2.33 -6.17 -18.64
N GLY A 31 -2.60 -5.73 -17.42
CA GLY A 31 -2.40 -6.55 -16.22
C GLY A 31 -0.93 -6.89 -15.89
N THR A 32 0.01 -6.45 -16.71
CA THR A 32 1.45 -6.78 -16.63
C THR A 32 2.32 -5.64 -16.11
N GLY A 33 1.78 -4.44 -15.93
CA GLY A 33 2.49 -3.27 -15.42
C GLY A 33 2.38 -3.12 -13.91
N THR A 34 3.22 -2.25 -13.33
CA THR A 34 3.01 -1.77 -11.97
C THR A 34 1.65 -1.08 -11.88
N GLY A 35 0.86 -1.41 -10.85
CA GLY A 35 -0.41 -0.74 -10.58
C GLY A 35 -0.22 0.77 -10.39
N ASN A 36 -1.18 1.55 -10.84
CA ASN A 36 -1.13 3.00 -10.65
C ASN A 36 -1.43 3.34 -9.17
N PRO A 37 -0.74 4.34 -8.60
CA PRO A 37 -1.06 4.82 -7.26
C PRO A 37 -2.42 5.51 -7.22
N GLY A 38 -3.04 5.52 -6.05
CA GLY A 38 -4.23 6.32 -5.79
C GLY A 38 -3.93 7.82 -5.77
N SER A 39 -4.97 8.63 -5.90
CA SER A 39 -4.88 10.09 -5.84
C SER A 39 -4.93 10.60 -4.39
N VAL A 40 -4.50 11.84 -4.21
CA VAL A 40 -4.49 12.53 -2.93
C VAL A 40 -5.91 12.87 -2.47
N SER A 41 -6.19 12.70 -1.16
CA SER A 41 -7.38 13.24 -0.50
C SER A 41 -6.99 14.45 0.35
N THR A 42 -7.85 15.46 0.40
CA THR A 42 -7.61 16.68 1.19
C THR A 42 -8.81 17.04 2.04
N PHE A 43 -8.54 17.56 3.23
CA PHE A 43 -9.50 18.26 4.07
C PHE A 43 -8.86 19.57 4.52
N SER A 44 -9.37 20.69 4.03
CA SER A 44 -8.75 21.99 4.29
C SER A 44 -7.25 21.99 3.95
N THR A 45 -6.37 22.13 4.93
CA THR A 45 -4.90 22.11 4.77
C THR A 45 -4.27 20.74 5.00
N ILE A 46 -5.06 19.74 5.44
CA ILE A 46 -4.60 18.37 5.65
C ILE A 46 -4.61 17.63 4.31
N THR A 47 -3.50 17.00 3.99
CA THR A 47 -3.31 16.20 2.77
C THR A 47 -2.97 14.77 3.14
N SER A 48 -3.68 13.80 2.57
CA SER A 48 -3.39 12.38 2.66
C SER A 48 -3.01 11.85 1.29
N ALA A 49 -1.83 11.27 1.16
CA ALA A 49 -1.38 10.68 -0.08
C ALA A 49 -2.18 9.41 -0.41
N GLY A 50 -2.38 9.15 -1.70
CA GLY A 50 -2.94 7.89 -2.15
C GLY A 50 -1.99 6.71 -1.88
N GLY A 51 -2.54 5.50 -1.79
CA GLY A 51 -1.75 4.26 -1.67
C GLY A 51 -0.97 3.96 -2.94
N GLY A 52 0.19 3.34 -2.82
CA GLY A 52 0.99 2.87 -3.94
C GLY A 52 0.39 1.64 -4.62
N GLY A 53 0.60 1.51 -5.92
CA GLY A 53 0.21 0.34 -6.69
C GLY A 53 1.16 -0.84 -6.50
N GLY A 54 0.63 -2.06 -6.50
CA GLY A 54 1.45 -3.28 -6.46
C GLY A 54 2.25 -3.48 -7.76
N GLY A 55 3.41 -4.11 -7.66
CA GLY A 55 4.19 -4.53 -8.82
C GLY A 55 3.46 -5.61 -9.62
N GLY A 56 3.54 -5.53 -10.94
CA GLY A 56 2.93 -6.49 -11.84
C GLY A 56 3.81 -7.73 -12.06
N GLU A 57 3.23 -8.72 -12.69
CA GLU A 57 3.93 -9.85 -13.28
C GLU A 57 4.24 -9.50 -14.74
N SER A 58 5.49 -9.46 -15.13
CA SER A 58 5.83 -9.18 -16.52
C SER A 58 7.19 -9.73 -16.89
N PRO A 59 7.32 -10.33 -18.07
CA PRO A 59 8.62 -10.75 -18.58
C PRO A 59 9.54 -9.57 -18.86
N SER A 60 9.05 -8.33 -19.01
CA SER A 60 9.89 -7.15 -19.33
C SER A 60 9.05 -5.86 -19.33
N PRO A 61 9.59 -4.70 -18.97
CA PRO A 61 10.87 -4.49 -18.27
C PRO A 61 10.77 -4.77 -16.75
N SER A 62 11.91 -4.97 -16.10
CA SER A 62 11.98 -5.25 -14.66
C SER A 62 11.35 -4.16 -13.79
N SER A 63 11.29 -2.93 -14.27
CA SER A 63 10.61 -1.81 -13.59
C SER A 63 9.13 -2.06 -13.31
N ASN A 64 8.46 -2.84 -14.16
CA ASN A 64 7.03 -3.15 -14.00
C ASN A 64 6.74 -4.10 -12.83
N ARG A 65 7.77 -4.66 -12.21
CA ARG A 65 7.65 -5.53 -11.03
C ARG A 65 7.85 -4.79 -9.72
N SER A 66 8.36 -3.57 -9.78
CA SER A 66 8.50 -2.74 -8.59
C SER A 66 7.14 -2.30 -8.07
N GLY A 67 6.99 -2.27 -6.77
CA GLY A 67 5.85 -1.59 -6.16
C GLY A 67 5.94 -0.07 -6.37
N ALA A 68 4.83 0.61 -6.60
CA ALA A 68 4.78 2.05 -6.69
C ALA A 68 4.79 2.71 -5.30
N PRO A 69 5.43 3.89 -5.16
CA PRO A 69 5.38 4.64 -3.90
C PRO A 69 4.00 5.24 -3.64
N GLY A 70 3.74 5.57 -2.37
CA GLY A 70 2.49 6.21 -1.94
C GLY A 70 2.50 6.56 -0.46
N GLY A 71 1.37 6.96 0.10
CA GLY A 71 1.19 7.06 1.55
C GLY A 71 1.57 5.75 2.23
N SER A 72 1.06 4.63 1.73
CA SER A 72 1.60 3.27 1.92
C SER A 72 2.11 2.76 0.57
N GLY A 73 3.28 2.13 0.54
CA GLY A 73 3.90 1.64 -0.68
C GLY A 73 3.34 0.29 -1.16
N GLY A 74 3.34 0.05 -2.47
CA GLY A 74 2.96 -1.23 -3.05
C GLY A 74 4.00 -2.33 -2.82
N GLY A 75 3.55 -3.59 -2.72
CA GLY A 75 4.42 -4.76 -2.71
C GLY A 75 5.06 -5.01 -4.07
N ARG A 76 6.21 -5.67 -4.08
CA ARG A 76 6.91 -6.06 -5.31
C ARG A 76 6.25 -7.27 -5.95
N GLY A 77 6.10 -7.23 -7.28
CA GLY A 77 5.52 -8.32 -8.06
C GLY A 77 6.42 -9.56 -8.12
N ALA A 78 5.79 -10.72 -8.44
CA ALA A 78 6.49 -11.99 -8.63
C ALA A 78 7.44 -11.95 -9.83
N ASP A 79 8.26 -12.99 -9.94
CA ASP A 79 9.09 -13.35 -11.09
C ASP A 79 10.20 -12.34 -11.45
N GLY A 80 11.38 -12.60 -10.97
CA GLY A 80 12.65 -11.98 -11.37
C GLY A 80 13.13 -10.79 -10.54
N PRO A 81 14.38 -10.37 -10.76
CA PRO A 81 14.93 -9.23 -10.07
C PRO A 81 14.24 -7.95 -10.54
N ALA A 82 13.62 -7.24 -9.63
CA ALA A 82 13.07 -5.91 -9.85
C ALA A 82 13.87 -4.85 -9.09
N THR A 83 13.63 -3.60 -9.38
CA THR A 83 14.43 -2.49 -8.84
C THR A 83 13.99 -2.00 -7.47
N GLY A 84 12.86 -2.47 -6.91
CA GLY A 84 12.48 -2.07 -5.57
C GLY A 84 11.06 -2.38 -5.14
N ILE A 85 10.85 -2.30 -3.85
CA ILE A 85 9.56 -2.24 -3.18
C ILE A 85 8.99 -0.81 -3.28
N GLY A 86 7.70 -0.66 -3.22
CA GLY A 86 7.08 0.67 -3.12
C GLY A 86 7.42 1.32 -1.78
N SER A 87 7.94 2.54 -1.83
CA SER A 87 8.20 3.32 -0.62
C SER A 87 6.89 3.86 -0.04
N GLY A 88 6.71 3.69 1.27
CA GLY A 88 5.67 4.37 2.03
C GLY A 88 6.06 5.80 2.40
N ASN A 89 5.14 6.52 3.01
CA ASN A 89 5.33 7.91 3.41
C ASN A 89 5.88 8.80 2.28
N THR A 90 5.30 8.68 1.11
CA THR A 90 5.70 9.44 -0.08
C THR A 90 4.51 10.27 -0.60
N PRO A 91 4.63 11.64 -0.61
CA PRO A 91 5.77 12.41 -0.13
C PRO A 91 5.98 12.29 1.39
N PRO A 92 7.22 12.49 1.89
CA PRO A 92 7.53 12.33 3.30
C PRO A 92 6.85 13.40 4.16
N VAL A 93 6.18 12.95 5.22
CA VAL A 93 5.54 13.80 6.25
C VAL A 93 5.82 13.24 7.65
N SER A 94 5.53 14.02 8.67
CA SER A 94 5.65 13.61 10.07
C SER A 94 4.35 13.95 10.83
N PRO A 95 3.71 12.97 11.50
CA PRO A 95 4.04 11.54 11.48
C PRO A 95 3.90 10.89 10.09
N PRO A 96 4.57 9.74 9.84
CA PRO A 96 4.45 9.03 8.56
C PRO A 96 3.02 8.59 8.25
N GLN A 97 2.61 8.69 6.97
CA GLN A 97 1.26 8.27 6.54
C GLN A 97 1.14 6.75 6.35
N GLY A 98 2.26 6.06 6.21
CA GLY A 98 2.27 4.60 6.03
C GLY A 98 3.67 4.07 5.78
N ASN A 99 3.74 2.79 5.49
CA ASN A 99 4.98 2.02 5.44
C ASN A 99 5.24 1.44 4.04
N ASN A 100 6.46 0.92 3.86
CA ASN A 100 6.88 0.29 2.61
C ASN A 100 6.10 -1.00 2.34
N GLY A 101 5.98 -1.36 1.06
CA GLY A 101 5.59 -2.71 0.66
C GLY A 101 6.67 -3.74 0.97
N GLY A 102 6.28 -5.03 0.89
CA GLY A 102 7.17 -6.17 1.02
C GLY A 102 7.89 -6.50 -0.29
N ASP A 103 8.96 -7.26 -0.18
CA ASP A 103 9.72 -7.79 -1.31
C ASP A 103 9.14 -9.11 -1.82
N ASN A 104 9.47 -9.51 -3.04
CA ASN A 104 9.10 -10.80 -3.60
C ASN A 104 10.13 -11.88 -3.23
N ASN A 105 9.73 -13.14 -3.39
CA ASN A 105 10.63 -14.28 -3.43
C ASN A 105 10.61 -14.88 -4.84
N HIS A 106 11.76 -14.84 -5.52
CA HIS A 106 11.89 -15.34 -6.88
C HIS A 106 12.23 -16.84 -6.96
N ASN A 107 11.94 -17.62 -5.95
CA ASN A 107 12.24 -19.04 -5.90
C ASN A 107 10.96 -19.88 -5.97
N PRO A 108 11.03 -21.05 -6.69
CA PRO A 108 9.93 -21.99 -6.71
C PRO A 108 9.69 -22.62 -5.33
N PRO A 109 8.48 -23.18 -5.09
CA PRO A 109 7.39 -23.31 -6.04
C PRO A 109 6.44 -22.11 -6.12
N ALA A 110 6.40 -21.20 -5.14
CA ALA A 110 5.35 -20.18 -5.09
C ALA A 110 5.68 -18.87 -5.80
N TYR A 111 6.97 -18.51 -5.96
CA TYR A 111 7.35 -17.19 -6.49
C TYR A 111 6.55 -16.04 -5.87
N GLY A 112 6.47 -16.02 -4.52
CA GLY A 112 5.56 -15.13 -3.81
C GLY A 112 5.87 -13.65 -4.03
N SER A 113 4.84 -12.87 -4.39
CA SER A 113 4.90 -11.40 -4.42
C SER A 113 4.89 -10.83 -3.01
N GLY A 114 5.46 -9.65 -2.82
CA GLY A 114 5.37 -8.90 -1.56
C GLY A 114 3.96 -8.35 -1.30
N GLY A 115 3.57 -8.24 -0.04
CA GLY A 115 2.36 -7.53 0.37
C GLY A 115 2.53 -6.01 0.34
N GLY A 116 1.45 -5.26 0.19
CA GLY A 116 1.46 -3.80 0.30
C GLY A 116 1.69 -3.33 1.73
N GLY A 117 2.31 -2.17 1.92
CA GLY A 117 2.44 -1.52 3.22
C GLY A 117 1.09 -1.08 3.78
N GLY A 118 0.96 -1.09 5.10
CA GLY A 118 -0.18 -0.52 5.81
C GLY A 118 0.19 0.76 6.55
N ALA A 119 -0.78 1.36 7.22
CA ALA A 119 -0.56 2.59 7.96
C ALA A 119 0.42 2.41 9.13
N THR A 120 0.42 1.26 9.79
CA THR A 120 1.25 1.00 10.99
C THR A 120 2.31 -0.08 10.81
N ALA A 121 2.26 -0.84 9.73
CA ALA A 121 3.21 -1.94 9.49
C ALA A 121 3.63 -2.02 8.03
N VAL A 122 4.85 -2.48 7.81
CA VAL A 122 5.35 -2.82 6.47
C VAL A 122 4.60 -4.04 5.91
N GLY A 123 4.52 -4.15 4.59
CA GLY A 123 4.07 -5.37 3.94
C GLY A 123 5.09 -6.51 4.14
N SER A 124 4.60 -7.73 4.32
CA SER A 124 5.46 -8.91 4.43
C SER A 124 6.08 -9.26 3.08
N ASN A 125 7.27 -9.82 3.12
CA ASN A 125 7.86 -10.40 1.91
C ASN A 125 7.08 -11.66 1.50
N GLY A 126 7.03 -11.92 0.19
CA GLY A 126 6.63 -13.22 -0.30
C GLY A 126 7.69 -14.28 0.02
N ASP A 127 7.30 -15.53 0.00
CA ASP A 127 8.20 -16.66 0.22
C ASP A 127 8.02 -17.80 -0.81
N THR A 128 8.68 -18.94 -0.59
CA THR A 128 8.58 -20.10 -1.49
C THR A 128 7.26 -20.87 -1.37
N THR A 129 6.36 -20.48 -0.47
CA THR A 129 5.10 -21.16 -0.18
C THR A 129 3.88 -20.28 -0.34
N SER A 130 4.05 -18.94 -0.30
CA SER A 130 2.92 -18.00 -0.31
C SER A 130 3.31 -16.60 -0.77
N GLY A 131 2.30 -15.80 -1.13
CA GLY A 131 2.44 -14.35 -1.20
C GLY A 131 2.59 -13.71 0.18
N GLY A 132 3.22 -12.54 0.25
CA GLY A 132 3.40 -11.77 1.48
C GLY A 132 2.10 -11.14 1.97
N ASN A 133 1.88 -11.10 3.27
CA ASN A 133 0.71 -10.44 3.85
C ASN A 133 0.81 -8.92 3.76
N GLY A 134 -0.33 -8.26 3.63
CA GLY A 134 -0.41 -6.80 3.74
C GLY A 134 -0.10 -6.31 5.14
N GLY A 135 0.50 -5.13 5.22
CA GLY A 135 0.78 -4.44 6.49
C GLY A 135 -0.49 -3.96 7.19
N ALA A 136 -0.49 -3.97 8.50
CA ALA A 136 -1.64 -3.55 9.30
C ALA A 136 -1.95 -2.05 9.12
N GLY A 137 -3.25 -1.73 9.12
CA GLY A 137 -3.77 -0.38 9.19
C GLY A 137 -3.76 0.19 10.61
N ALA A 138 -4.23 1.42 10.74
CA ALA A 138 -4.37 2.12 12.01
C ALA A 138 -5.80 2.02 12.52
N THR A 139 -5.95 1.75 13.82
CA THR A 139 -7.26 1.75 14.47
C THR A 139 -7.59 3.14 15.03
N THR A 140 -8.80 3.63 14.74
CA THR A 140 -9.33 4.87 15.29
C THR A 140 -10.81 4.67 15.67
N SER A 141 -11.29 5.48 16.61
CA SER A 141 -12.70 5.49 17.06
C SER A 141 -13.46 6.71 16.55
N ILE A 142 -13.00 7.34 15.45
CA ILE A 142 -13.63 8.55 14.90
C ILE A 142 -15.09 8.35 14.49
N ASN A 143 -15.48 7.13 14.17
CA ASN A 143 -16.86 6.73 13.85
C ASN A 143 -17.65 6.20 15.05
N GLY A 144 -17.17 6.37 16.30
CA GLY A 144 -17.80 5.92 17.54
C GLY A 144 -17.44 4.49 17.96
N SER A 145 -16.76 3.72 17.11
CA SER A 145 -16.31 2.35 17.42
C SER A 145 -14.86 2.15 16.93
N PRO A 146 -14.03 1.33 17.62
CA PRO A 146 -12.70 1.01 17.15
C PRO A 146 -12.76 0.33 15.78
N THR A 147 -12.29 1.03 14.74
CA THR A 147 -12.26 0.54 13.37
C THR A 147 -10.88 0.73 12.78
N ALA A 148 -10.34 -0.30 12.15
CA ALA A 148 -9.07 -0.20 11.46
C ALA A 148 -9.28 0.32 10.03
N PHE A 149 -8.34 1.16 9.55
CA PHE A 149 -8.33 1.75 8.22
C PHE A 149 -6.91 1.68 7.62
N ALA A 150 -6.83 1.69 6.31
CA ALA A 150 -5.59 1.77 5.56
C ALA A 150 -4.65 0.56 5.77
N GLY A 151 -5.21 -0.65 5.76
CA GLY A 151 -4.45 -1.89 5.65
C GLY A 151 -3.91 -2.10 4.24
N GLY A 152 -2.77 -2.77 4.12
CA GLY A 152 -2.15 -3.12 2.84
C GLY A 152 -2.81 -4.33 2.18
N GLY A 153 -2.74 -4.42 0.86
CA GLY A 153 -3.18 -5.61 0.12
C GLY A 153 -2.21 -6.79 0.27
N GLY A 154 -2.72 -8.03 0.22
CA GLY A 154 -1.89 -9.23 0.17
C GLY A 154 -1.21 -9.41 -1.20
N GLY A 155 -0.01 -10.00 -1.21
CA GLY A 155 0.71 -10.37 -2.41
C GLY A 155 0.16 -11.66 -3.04
N SER A 156 0.34 -11.83 -4.34
CA SER A 156 -0.01 -13.05 -5.05
C SER A 156 1.06 -14.14 -4.87
N ALA A 157 0.72 -15.38 -5.21
CA ALA A 157 1.66 -16.46 -5.41
C ALA A 157 1.42 -17.10 -6.78
N TYR A 158 2.49 -17.49 -7.45
CA TYR A 158 2.44 -18.15 -8.77
C TYR A 158 2.91 -19.59 -8.64
N GLY A 159 2.26 -20.48 -9.40
CA GLY A 159 2.66 -21.89 -9.46
C GLY A 159 1.98 -22.77 -8.40
N GLY A 160 0.97 -23.54 -8.81
CA GLY A 160 0.30 -24.54 -7.99
C GLY A 160 -0.70 -23.97 -6.95
N PRO A 161 -1.07 -24.77 -5.94
CA PRO A 161 -2.08 -24.40 -4.96
C PRO A 161 -1.53 -23.47 -3.86
N ASN A 162 -0.53 -22.66 -4.17
CA ASN A 162 0.10 -21.77 -3.18
C ASN A 162 -0.82 -20.60 -2.84
N PRO A 163 -1.04 -20.31 -1.55
CA PRO A 163 -1.95 -19.26 -1.13
C PRO A 163 -1.37 -17.85 -1.41
N ALA A 164 -2.26 -16.94 -1.80
CA ALA A 164 -1.94 -15.53 -1.73
C ALA A 164 -1.78 -15.08 -0.27
N GLY A 165 -1.06 -14.00 -0.05
CA GLY A 165 -1.01 -13.32 1.24
C GLY A 165 -2.38 -12.75 1.62
N THR A 166 -2.65 -12.67 2.91
CA THR A 166 -3.86 -12.00 3.42
C THR A 166 -3.71 -10.49 3.38
N GLY A 167 -4.82 -9.76 3.19
CA GLY A 167 -4.81 -8.31 3.39
C GLY A 167 -4.50 -7.97 4.85
N GLY A 168 -3.88 -6.82 5.08
CA GLY A 168 -3.74 -6.24 6.40
C GLY A 168 -5.10 -5.82 6.98
N THR A 169 -5.20 -5.71 8.30
CA THR A 169 -6.41 -5.18 8.96
C THR A 169 -6.65 -3.73 8.53
N GLY A 170 -7.88 -3.40 8.10
CA GLY A 170 -8.21 -2.04 7.71
C GLY A 170 -9.27 -1.92 6.63
#